data_a2ef8736b394f4f53da78335d1255b82
#
_entry.id   a2ef8736b394f4f53da78335d1255b82
#
_cell.length_a   1.000
_cell.length_b   1.000
_cell.length_c   1.000
_cell.angle_alpha   90.00
_cell.angle_beta   90.00
_cell.angle_gamma   90.00
#
_symmetry.space_group_name_H-M   'P 1'
#
loop_
_entity.id
_entity.type
_entity.pdbx_description
1 polymer ?
#
loop_
_entity_poly.entity_id
_entity_poly.type
_entity_poly.pdbx_seq_one_letter_code
_entity_poly.pdbx_strand_id
1 'polypeptide(L)'
;NIFGELISLLEDGKRLGAREELRAELPYSHTIFSVPKNVYIIGTMNTADRSVEALDSALRRRFTFKEMMPKSELVPEENNVRSIFEIINQRIEVLKDREHQIGHSYFMGVNSEEGLKAVIYDKIIPLLQEYFYGDYEKIQLVLGEGFVKKESESVKFAGDKSGDFEVSEVYRIVPKDECKMETAVKKLLNEALKAVDEE
;
A
#
# COMPACT_ATOMS: atom_id res chain seq x y z
N ASN A 1 -16.85 17.49 4.17
CA ASN A 1 -16.89 17.44 5.63
C ASN A 1 -18.12 16.62 6.06
N ILE A 2 -17.89 15.34 6.46
CA ILE A 2 -18.99 14.39 6.75
C ILE A 2 -19.75 14.79 8.03
N PHE A 3 -19.05 15.38 9.00
CA PHE A 3 -19.65 15.71 10.29
C PHE A 3 -20.06 17.19 10.42
N GLY A 4 -19.51 18.08 9.60
CA GLY A 4 -19.83 19.50 9.66
C GLY A 4 -19.86 20.04 11.10
N GLU A 5 -20.96 20.70 11.46
CA GLU A 5 -21.20 21.25 12.79
C GLU A 5 -21.38 20.19 13.88
N LEU A 6 -21.70 18.93 13.49
CA LEU A 6 -21.90 17.82 14.42
C LEU A 6 -20.60 17.34 15.08
N ILE A 7 -19.45 17.77 14.58
CA ILE A 7 -18.13 17.38 15.10
C ILE A 7 -17.99 17.70 16.60
N SER A 8 -18.62 18.78 17.07
CA SER A 8 -18.60 19.16 18.47
C SER A 8 -19.36 18.18 19.37
N LEU A 9 -20.36 17.48 18.82
CA LEU A 9 -21.17 16.50 19.56
C LEU A 9 -20.41 15.20 19.84
N LEU A 10 -19.25 15.01 19.22
CA LEU A 10 -18.42 13.82 19.41
C LEU A 10 -17.63 13.83 20.73
N GLU A 11 -17.46 15.02 21.33
CA GLU A 11 -16.76 15.18 22.61
C GLU A 11 -17.55 14.52 23.75
N ASP A 12 -16.87 13.78 24.63
CA ASP A 12 -17.49 13.06 25.73
C ASP A 12 -18.28 14.00 26.69
N GLY A 13 -17.74 15.20 26.93
CA GLY A 13 -18.37 16.19 27.76
C GLY A 13 -19.68 16.79 27.20
N LYS A 14 -19.88 16.62 25.87
CA LYS A 14 -21.02 17.20 25.14
C LYS A 14 -22.09 16.18 24.75
N ARG A 15 -21.89 14.93 25.15
CA ARG A 15 -22.85 13.84 24.93
C ARG A 15 -24.14 14.03 25.70
N LEU A 16 -25.23 13.43 25.24
CA LEU A 16 -26.54 13.47 25.92
C LEU A 16 -26.41 13.00 27.37
N GLY A 17 -26.88 13.85 28.32
CA GLY A 17 -26.74 13.58 29.74
C GLY A 17 -25.33 13.85 30.32
N ALA A 18 -24.40 14.46 29.59
CA ALA A 18 -23.16 14.98 30.13
C ALA A 18 -23.32 16.38 30.75
N ARG A 19 -22.30 16.84 31.50
CA ARG A 19 -22.37 18.14 32.18
C ARG A 19 -22.53 19.34 31.25
N GLU A 20 -21.91 19.24 30.07
CA GLU A 20 -21.91 20.24 29.00
C GLU A 20 -22.71 19.77 27.79
N GLU A 21 -23.82 19.04 28.04
CA GLU A 21 -24.65 18.48 26.95
C GLU A 21 -24.92 19.52 25.87
N LEU A 22 -24.65 19.14 24.64
CA LEU A 22 -24.91 19.95 23.46
C LEU A 22 -25.90 19.24 22.53
N ARG A 23 -26.84 19.98 22.00
CA ARG A 23 -27.80 19.57 20.99
C ARG A 23 -27.65 20.47 19.78
N ALA A 24 -27.67 19.89 18.57
CA ALA A 24 -27.61 20.62 17.33
C ALA A 24 -28.88 20.39 16.51
N GLU A 25 -29.36 21.40 15.82
CA GLU A 25 -30.41 21.27 14.84
C GLU A 25 -29.80 20.78 13.51
N LEU A 26 -30.36 19.72 12.95
CA LEU A 26 -29.91 19.19 11.66
C LEU A 26 -30.33 20.11 10.52
N PRO A 27 -29.43 20.49 9.58
CA PRO A 27 -29.69 21.57 8.63
C PRO A 27 -30.80 21.27 7.62
N TYR A 28 -31.08 20.00 7.33
CA TYR A 28 -32.10 19.61 6.37
C TYR A 28 -33.44 19.20 6.98
N SER A 29 -33.41 18.48 8.08
CA SER A 29 -34.62 17.97 8.73
C SER A 29 -35.15 18.87 9.80
N HIS A 30 -34.39 19.88 10.25
CA HIS A 30 -34.68 20.76 11.37
C HIS A 30 -35.00 20.04 12.68
N THR A 31 -34.56 18.76 12.78
CA THR A 31 -34.72 17.97 14.01
C THR A 31 -33.54 18.19 14.94
N ILE A 32 -33.84 18.20 16.24
CA ILE A 32 -32.81 18.30 17.28
C ILE A 32 -32.08 16.96 17.40
N PHE A 33 -30.78 17.00 17.26
CA PHE A 33 -29.89 15.84 17.30
C PHE A 33 -28.89 15.96 18.46
N SER A 34 -28.61 14.85 19.13
CA SER A 34 -27.56 14.72 20.13
C SER A 34 -26.96 13.30 20.08
N VAL A 35 -25.74 13.13 20.56
CA VAL A 35 -25.07 11.83 20.60
C VAL A 35 -25.17 11.24 22.02
N PRO A 36 -25.77 10.05 22.19
CA PRO A 36 -25.84 9.38 23.49
C PRO A 36 -24.45 8.94 24.01
N LYS A 37 -24.30 8.84 25.34
CA LYS A 37 -23.03 8.43 25.97
C LYS A 37 -22.60 7.00 25.63
N ASN A 38 -23.53 6.12 25.30
CA ASN A 38 -23.28 4.70 24.97
C ASN A 38 -22.99 4.46 23.48
N VAL A 39 -22.83 5.51 22.68
CA VAL A 39 -22.44 5.40 21.27
C VAL A 39 -20.93 5.58 21.16
N TYR A 40 -20.26 4.58 20.61
CA TYR A 40 -18.85 4.60 20.28
C TYR A 40 -18.68 4.73 18.77
N ILE A 41 -17.73 5.56 18.35
CA ILE A 41 -17.46 5.80 16.94
C ILE A 41 -16.06 5.26 16.63
N ILE A 42 -15.98 4.32 15.70
CA ILE A 42 -14.73 3.79 15.18
C ILE A 42 -14.62 4.26 13.73
N GLY A 43 -13.55 4.99 13.44
CA GLY A 43 -13.19 5.42 12.08
C GLY A 43 -11.94 4.72 11.60
N THR A 44 -11.87 4.47 10.31
CA THR A 44 -10.64 4.02 9.65
C THR A 44 -10.17 5.10 8.70
N MET A 45 -8.85 5.20 8.53
CA MET A 45 -8.28 6.16 7.61
C MET A 45 -7.03 5.56 6.97
N ASN A 46 -6.81 5.89 5.69
CA ASN A 46 -5.58 5.55 4.98
C ASN A 46 -4.66 6.77 5.02
N THR A 47 -3.52 6.65 5.70
CA THR A 47 -2.53 7.73 5.84
C THR A 47 -1.67 7.92 4.61
N ALA A 48 -1.59 6.91 3.73
CA ALA A 48 -0.89 7.01 2.45
C ALA A 48 -1.60 7.94 1.45
N ASP A 49 -2.90 8.17 1.64
CA ASP A 49 -3.68 9.07 0.77
C ASP A 49 -3.48 10.54 1.22
N ARG A 50 -2.65 11.26 0.47
CA ARG A 50 -2.38 12.69 0.71
C ARG A 50 -3.60 13.60 0.60
N SER A 51 -4.67 13.16 -0.06
CA SER A 51 -5.93 13.91 -0.09
C SER A 51 -6.56 14.05 1.31
N VAL A 52 -6.13 13.23 2.27
CA VAL A 52 -6.55 13.20 3.67
C VAL A 52 -5.61 14.01 4.59
N GLU A 53 -4.55 14.64 4.06
CA GLU A 53 -3.56 15.40 4.85
C GLU A 53 -4.18 16.55 5.69
N ALA A 54 -5.36 16.99 5.36
CA ALA A 54 -6.08 18.00 6.12
C ALA A 54 -7.10 17.41 7.10
N LEU A 55 -6.72 16.36 7.86
CA LEU A 55 -7.51 16.06 9.06
C LEU A 55 -7.51 17.30 9.94
N ASP A 56 -8.65 17.97 9.94
CA ASP A 56 -8.90 19.15 10.77
C ASP A 56 -8.39 18.86 12.19
N SER A 57 -7.62 19.78 12.74
CA SER A 57 -7.13 19.71 14.12
C SER A 57 -8.26 19.46 15.12
N ALA A 58 -9.48 19.86 14.78
CA ALA A 58 -10.68 19.61 15.54
C ALA A 58 -11.03 18.11 15.63
N LEU A 59 -10.87 17.34 14.56
CA LEU A 59 -11.04 15.86 14.58
C LEU A 59 -9.95 15.19 15.40
N ARG A 60 -8.70 15.61 15.23
CA ARG A 60 -7.57 15.03 15.98
C ARG A 60 -7.75 15.12 17.48
N ARG A 61 -8.37 16.15 18.00
CA ARG A 61 -8.60 16.34 19.44
C ARG A 61 -9.73 15.48 20.01
N ARG A 62 -10.60 14.93 19.14
CA ARG A 62 -11.82 14.21 19.54
C ARG A 62 -11.72 12.70 19.41
N PHE A 63 -10.63 12.21 18.79
CA PHE A 63 -10.39 10.79 18.60
C PHE A 63 -9.05 10.37 19.19
N THR A 64 -9.02 9.16 19.72
CA THR A 64 -7.75 8.48 20.02
C THR A 64 -7.30 7.74 18.78
N PHE A 65 -6.12 8.08 18.25
CA PHE A 65 -5.56 7.44 17.08
C PHE A 65 -4.77 6.20 17.48
N LYS A 66 -5.06 5.11 16.79
CA LYS A 66 -4.31 3.86 16.92
C LYS A 66 -3.76 3.48 15.56
N GLU A 67 -2.44 3.49 15.44
CA GLU A 67 -1.77 3.06 14.24
C GLU A 67 -1.89 1.53 14.07
N MET A 68 -2.14 1.11 12.83
CA MET A 68 -2.29 -0.29 12.47
C MET A 68 -1.28 -0.64 11.37
N MET A 69 -0.04 -0.85 11.77
CA MET A 69 1.03 -1.26 10.86
C MET A 69 0.83 -2.70 10.35
N PRO A 70 1.38 -3.03 9.18
CA PRO A 70 1.44 -4.40 8.70
C PRO A 70 2.11 -5.33 9.72
N LYS A 71 1.57 -6.55 9.87
CA LYS A 71 2.02 -7.54 10.84
C LYS A 71 2.48 -8.80 10.12
N SER A 72 3.77 -9.07 10.14
CA SER A 72 4.35 -10.25 9.49
C SER A 72 3.93 -11.56 10.15
N GLU A 73 3.69 -11.54 11.46
CA GLU A 73 3.22 -12.72 12.20
C GLU A 73 1.86 -13.26 11.75
N LEU A 74 1.07 -12.46 11.02
CA LEU A 74 -0.21 -12.86 10.43
C LEU A 74 -0.09 -13.40 9.01
N VAL A 75 1.12 -13.37 8.44
CA VAL A 75 1.41 -13.90 7.10
C VAL A 75 1.97 -15.32 7.24
N PRO A 76 1.51 -16.30 6.41
CA PRO A 76 2.03 -17.67 6.45
C PRO A 76 3.55 -17.74 6.26
N GLU A 77 4.21 -18.67 6.96
CA GLU A 77 5.65 -18.93 6.80
C GLU A 77 5.95 -19.82 5.58
N GLU A 78 4.97 -20.63 5.19
CA GLU A 78 5.12 -21.59 4.10
C GLU A 78 5.45 -20.88 2.78
N ASN A 79 6.23 -21.56 1.92
CA ASN A 79 6.63 -21.05 0.61
C ASN A 79 7.31 -19.67 0.63
N ASN A 80 8.01 -19.33 1.70
CA ASN A 80 8.68 -18.04 1.88
C ASN A 80 7.74 -16.81 1.84
N VAL A 81 6.44 -17.00 2.00
CA VAL A 81 5.45 -15.93 1.84
C VAL A 81 5.71 -14.78 2.82
N ARG A 82 6.02 -15.11 4.09
CA ARG A 82 6.36 -14.11 5.11
C ARG A 82 7.64 -13.33 4.76
N SER A 83 8.70 -14.03 4.36
CA SER A 83 9.97 -13.40 3.97
C SER A 83 9.81 -12.49 2.76
N ILE A 84 9.00 -12.90 1.78
CA ILE A 84 8.65 -12.07 0.61
C ILE A 84 7.92 -10.81 1.05
N PHE A 85 6.92 -10.94 1.90
CA PHE A 85 6.15 -9.82 2.45
C PHE A 85 7.05 -8.82 3.19
N GLU A 86 7.92 -9.31 4.06
CA GLU A 86 8.83 -8.46 4.86
C GLU A 86 9.81 -7.71 3.96
N ILE A 87 10.43 -8.40 3.00
CA ILE A 87 11.44 -7.78 2.11
C ILE A 87 10.81 -6.75 1.17
N ILE A 88 9.60 -7.02 0.66
CA ILE A 88 8.86 -6.06 -0.16
C ILE A 88 8.58 -4.79 0.65
N ASN A 89 8.07 -4.93 1.88
CA ASN A 89 7.76 -3.79 2.73
C ASN A 89 9.00 -2.99 3.15
N GLN A 90 10.11 -3.66 3.46
CA GLN A 90 11.38 -2.97 3.72
C GLN A 90 11.85 -2.13 2.52
N ARG A 91 11.74 -2.67 1.31
CA ARG A 91 12.13 -1.95 0.09
C ARG A 91 11.19 -0.79 -0.22
N ILE A 92 9.89 -0.97 -0.01
CA ILE A 92 8.91 0.11 -0.18
C ILE A 92 9.18 1.24 0.80
N GLU A 93 9.47 0.94 2.07
CA GLU A 93 9.76 1.95 3.07
C GLU A 93 10.96 2.81 2.67
N VAL A 94 12.02 2.21 2.11
CA VAL A 94 13.22 2.92 1.66
C VAL A 94 12.99 3.71 0.36
N LEU A 95 12.26 3.14 -0.60
CA LEU A 95 12.08 3.74 -1.94
C LEU A 95 10.92 4.74 -2.01
N LYS A 96 10.02 4.67 -1.07
CA LYS A 96 8.82 5.52 -1.01
C LYS A 96 8.68 6.14 0.37
N ASP A 97 8.06 5.46 1.29
CA ASP A 97 7.92 5.81 2.70
C ASP A 97 7.25 4.68 3.51
N ARG A 98 7.15 4.87 4.81
CA ARG A 98 6.54 3.95 5.76
C ARG A 98 5.03 3.77 5.57
N GLU A 99 4.35 4.82 5.13
CA GLU A 99 2.89 4.84 5.02
C GLU A 99 2.38 3.98 3.84
N HIS A 100 3.26 3.71 2.86
CA HIS A 100 2.94 2.90 1.69
C HIS A 100 3.25 1.41 1.86
N GLN A 101 3.58 0.95 3.06
CA GLN A 101 3.77 -0.49 3.30
C GLN A 101 2.51 -1.29 2.96
N ILE A 102 2.70 -2.46 2.35
CA ILE A 102 1.60 -3.34 1.94
C ILE A 102 1.02 -4.04 3.17
N GLY A 103 -0.30 -4.01 3.30
CA GLY A 103 -1.01 -4.68 4.38
C GLY A 103 -0.89 -6.21 4.32
N HIS A 104 -0.75 -6.86 5.46
CA HIS A 104 -0.66 -8.32 5.60
C HIS A 104 -1.90 -9.05 5.04
N SER A 105 -3.04 -8.39 4.94
CA SER A 105 -4.29 -8.97 4.43
C SER A 105 -4.19 -9.52 3.00
N TYR A 106 -3.29 -8.97 2.18
CA TYR A 106 -3.05 -9.49 0.84
C TYR A 106 -2.43 -10.90 0.84
N PHE A 107 -1.69 -11.25 1.89
CA PHE A 107 -0.91 -12.49 1.98
C PHE A 107 -1.48 -13.54 2.94
N MET A 108 -2.43 -13.17 3.81
CA MET A 108 -2.96 -14.06 4.86
C MET A 108 -3.53 -15.40 4.35
N GLY A 109 -4.07 -15.46 3.15
CA GLY A 109 -4.67 -16.67 2.57
C GLY A 109 -3.77 -17.40 1.57
N VAL A 110 -2.51 -16.99 1.43
CA VAL A 110 -1.58 -17.57 0.45
C VAL A 110 -0.99 -18.86 1.00
N ASN A 111 -1.36 -19.98 0.38
CA ASN A 111 -0.94 -21.33 0.78
C ASN A 111 -0.33 -22.16 -0.38
N SER A 112 -0.18 -21.56 -1.55
CA SER A 112 0.39 -22.22 -2.74
C SER A 112 1.21 -21.24 -3.58
N GLU A 113 2.05 -21.76 -4.46
CA GLU A 113 2.83 -20.96 -5.42
C GLU A 113 1.91 -20.19 -6.38
N GLU A 114 0.84 -20.83 -6.85
CA GLU A 114 -0.16 -20.19 -7.72
C GLU A 114 -0.88 -19.06 -7.00
N GLY A 115 -1.20 -19.24 -5.73
CA GLY A 115 -1.80 -18.21 -4.88
C GLY A 115 -0.85 -17.02 -4.72
N LEU A 116 0.42 -17.27 -4.46
CA LEU A 116 1.45 -16.24 -4.37
C LEU A 116 1.62 -15.50 -5.70
N LYS A 117 1.69 -16.25 -6.82
CA LYS A 117 1.76 -15.67 -8.16
C LYS A 117 0.57 -14.76 -8.45
N ALA A 118 -0.64 -15.20 -8.10
CA ALA A 118 -1.85 -14.40 -8.26
C ALA A 118 -1.79 -13.10 -7.42
N VAL A 119 -1.40 -13.19 -6.15
CA VAL A 119 -1.27 -12.01 -5.29
C VAL A 119 -0.26 -11.03 -5.87
N ILE A 120 0.92 -11.49 -6.28
CA ILE A 120 1.96 -10.61 -6.83
C ILE A 120 1.46 -9.91 -8.09
N TYR A 121 0.93 -10.66 -9.07
CA TYR A 121 0.54 -10.09 -10.36
C TYR A 121 -0.76 -9.30 -10.33
N ASP A 122 -1.76 -9.78 -9.59
CA ASP A 122 -3.11 -9.22 -9.65
C ASP A 122 -3.35 -8.14 -8.59
N LYS A 123 -2.46 -8.03 -7.58
CA LYS A 123 -2.60 -7.08 -6.47
C LYS A 123 -1.35 -6.23 -6.25
N ILE A 124 -0.18 -6.84 -6.09
CA ILE A 124 1.03 -6.12 -5.66
C ILE A 124 1.61 -5.30 -6.80
N ILE A 125 1.77 -5.88 -8.01
CA ILE A 125 2.30 -5.13 -9.16
C ILE A 125 1.44 -3.92 -9.50
N PRO A 126 0.10 -4.01 -9.63
CA PRO A 126 -0.75 -2.85 -9.85
C PRO A 126 -0.61 -1.78 -8.76
N LEU A 127 -0.51 -2.18 -7.49
CA LEU A 127 -0.33 -1.27 -6.38
C LEU A 127 1.03 -0.54 -6.46
N LEU A 128 2.10 -1.26 -6.81
CA LEU A 128 3.42 -0.65 -6.99
C LEU A 128 3.46 0.30 -8.20
N GLN A 129 2.72 -0.01 -9.28
CA GLN A 129 2.57 0.89 -10.42
C GLN A 129 1.93 2.22 -10.00
N GLU A 130 0.94 2.17 -9.11
CA GLU A 130 0.32 3.37 -8.53
C GLU A 130 1.31 4.10 -7.61
N TYR A 131 1.97 3.41 -6.70
CA TYR A 131 2.90 3.99 -5.74
C TYR A 131 4.08 4.70 -6.39
N PHE A 132 4.62 4.14 -7.46
CA PHE A 132 5.78 4.67 -8.18
C PHE A 132 5.42 5.38 -9.49
N TYR A 133 4.12 5.64 -9.75
CA TYR A 133 3.67 6.35 -10.94
C TYR A 133 4.18 5.73 -12.25
N GLY A 134 4.26 4.41 -12.32
CA GLY A 134 4.74 3.67 -13.49
C GLY A 134 6.27 3.67 -13.66
N ASP A 135 7.04 4.06 -12.65
CA ASP A 135 8.50 3.91 -12.63
C ASP A 135 8.85 2.41 -12.43
N TYR A 136 9.03 1.71 -13.56
CA TYR A 136 9.30 0.27 -13.56
C TYR A 136 10.68 -0.10 -13.03
N GLU A 137 11.64 0.82 -13.03
CA GLU A 137 12.94 0.63 -12.39
C GLU A 137 12.77 0.46 -10.87
N LYS A 138 12.01 1.34 -10.23
CA LYS A 138 11.70 1.19 -8.81
C LYS A 138 10.91 -0.06 -8.50
N ILE A 139 9.98 -0.45 -9.38
CA ILE A 139 9.25 -1.71 -9.21
C ILE A 139 10.20 -2.90 -9.31
N GLN A 140 11.21 -2.86 -10.20
CA GLN A 140 12.26 -3.88 -10.24
C GLN A 140 13.08 -3.91 -8.94
N LEU A 141 13.44 -2.75 -8.39
CA LEU A 141 14.17 -2.68 -7.12
C LEU A 141 13.37 -3.28 -5.95
N VAL A 142 12.03 -3.24 -6.01
CA VAL A 142 11.17 -3.90 -5.01
C VAL A 142 11.07 -5.40 -5.26
N LEU A 143 10.72 -5.84 -6.48
CA LEU A 143 10.35 -7.22 -6.80
C LEU A 143 11.49 -8.07 -7.37
N GLY A 144 12.52 -7.43 -7.91
CA GLY A 144 13.65 -8.10 -8.56
C GLY A 144 13.42 -8.41 -10.05
N GLU A 145 14.51 -8.82 -10.71
CA GLU A 145 14.56 -9.11 -12.14
C GLU A 145 13.70 -10.31 -12.58
N GLY A 146 13.24 -11.12 -11.63
CA GLY A 146 12.34 -12.23 -11.94
C GLY A 146 10.94 -11.79 -12.34
N PHE A 147 10.51 -10.62 -11.86
CA PHE A 147 9.20 -10.04 -12.12
C PHE A 147 9.24 -8.84 -13.06
N VAL A 148 10.34 -8.08 -13.05
CA VAL A 148 10.52 -6.92 -13.92
C VAL A 148 11.90 -6.98 -14.54
N LYS A 149 11.95 -7.01 -15.86
CA LYS A 149 13.22 -7.10 -16.63
C LYS A 149 13.56 -5.76 -17.25
N LYS A 150 14.85 -5.45 -17.24
CA LYS A 150 15.44 -4.40 -18.05
C LYS A 150 15.55 -4.89 -19.49
N GLU A 151 15.03 -4.12 -20.46
CA GLU A 151 15.25 -4.39 -21.88
C GLU A 151 16.60 -3.85 -22.33
N SER A 152 17.38 -4.72 -22.97
CA SER A 152 18.70 -4.36 -23.50
C SER A 152 18.67 -3.99 -24.98
N GLU A 153 17.49 -3.99 -25.61
CA GLU A 153 17.40 -3.69 -27.04
C GLU A 153 17.67 -2.22 -27.32
N SER A 154 18.64 -1.97 -28.18
CA SER A 154 18.92 -0.62 -28.67
C SER A 154 17.83 -0.18 -29.66
N VAL A 155 16.98 0.71 -29.22
CA VAL A 155 15.98 1.34 -30.09
C VAL A 155 16.69 2.22 -31.13
N LYS A 156 16.37 2.03 -32.42
CA LYS A 156 16.81 2.94 -33.47
C LYS A 156 15.83 4.11 -33.54
N PHE A 157 16.32 5.29 -33.21
CA PHE A 157 15.52 6.50 -33.31
C PHE A 157 15.42 6.96 -34.78
N ALA A 158 14.30 7.57 -35.13
CA ALA A 158 14.06 8.06 -36.49
C ALA A 158 14.90 9.32 -36.84
N GLY A 159 15.46 9.98 -35.83
CA GLY A 159 16.30 11.17 -35.99
C GLY A 159 17.72 10.96 -35.48
N ASP A 160 18.59 11.96 -35.69
CA ASP A 160 19.96 11.94 -35.19
C ASP A 160 20.00 12.12 -33.67
N LYS A 161 20.85 11.34 -32.99
CA LYS A 161 21.07 11.40 -31.53
C LYS A 161 21.96 12.57 -31.09
N SER A 162 22.09 13.63 -31.90
CA SER A 162 22.99 14.74 -31.64
C SER A 162 22.53 15.73 -30.54
N GLY A 163 21.47 15.38 -29.78
CA GLY A 163 20.95 16.20 -28.68
C GLY A 163 21.44 15.69 -27.31
N ASP A 164 21.58 16.63 -26.36
CA ASP A 164 21.94 16.38 -24.95
C ASP A 164 20.79 15.78 -24.12
N PHE A 165 20.12 14.72 -24.60
CA PHE A 165 19.10 14.04 -23.83
C PHE A 165 19.56 12.63 -23.43
N GLU A 166 19.34 12.30 -22.17
CA GLU A 166 19.58 10.96 -21.65
C GLU A 166 18.49 9.99 -22.18
N VAL A 167 18.94 8.88 -22.73
CA VAL A 167 18.03 7.80 -23.15
C VAL A 167 17.70 6.96 -21.90
N SER A 168 16.46 7.04 -21.46
CA SER A 168 16.00 6.25 -20.34
C SER A 168 16.03 4.75 -20.65
N GLU A 169 16.43 3.97 -19.67
CA GLU A 169 16.37 2.52 -19.73
C GLU A 169 14.92 2.05 -19.70
N VAL A 170 14.61 1.01 -20.45
CA VAL A 170 13.25 0.47 -20.54
C VAL A 170 13.15 -0.78 -19.66
N TYR A 171 12.15 -0.79 -18.79
CA TYR A 171 11.84 -1.92 -17.91
C TYR A 171 10.44 -2.45 -18.23
N ARG A 172 10.26 -3.78 -18.20
CA ARG A 172 8.95 -4.41 -18.46
C ARG A 172 8.65 -5.49 -17.43
N ILE A 173 7.37 -5.59 -17.08
CA ILE A 173 6.88 -6.71 -16.29
C ILE A 173 6.99 -7.97 -17.12
N VAL A 174 7.56 -9.02 -16.52
CA VAL A 174 7.56 -10.36 -17.10
C VAL A 174 6.11 -10.84 -17.17
N PRO A 175 5.61 -11.31 -18.34
CA PRO A 175 4.26 -11.85 -18.45
C PRO A 175 3.97 -12.94 -17.42
N LYS A 176 2.76 -12.96 -16.86
CA LYS A 176 2.39 -13.87 -15.77
C LYS A 176 2.61 -15.34 -16.14
N ASP A 177 2.31 -15.71 -17.38
CA ASP A 177 2.50 -17.06 -17.94
C ASP A 177 3.96 -17.43 -18.18
N GLU A 178 4.83 -16.47 -18.44
CA GLU A 178 6.27 -16.69 -18.67
C GLU A 178 7.09 -16.69 -17.36
N CYS A 179 6.52 -16.18 -16.26
CA CYS A 179 7.22 -16.06 -14.99
C CYS A 179 7.44 -17.43 -14.33
N LYS A 180 8.71 -17.79 -14.15
CA LYS A 180 9.16 -18.96 -13.38
C LYS A 180 9.25 -18.56 -11.90
N MET A 181 8.22 -18.87 -11.11
CA MET A 181 8.08 -18.40 -9.73
C MET A 181 9.24 -18.75 -8.84
N GLU A 182 9.75 -19.99 -8.91
CA GLU A 182 10.90 -20.41 -8.10
C GLU A 182 12.11 -19.49 -8.31
N THR A 183 12.46 -19.22 -9.57
CA THR A 183 13.58 -18.34 -9.91
C THR A 183 13.29 -16.87 -9.53
N ALA A 184 12.07 -16.43 -9.75
CA ALA A 184 11.66 -15.06 -9.45
C ALA A 184 11.69 -14.78 -7.93
N VAL A 185 11.23 -15.71 -7.12
CA VAL A 185 11.26 -15.63 -5.65
C VAL A 185 12.71 -15.65 -5.14
N LYS A 186 13.58 -16.53 -5.64
CA LYS A 186 15.00 -16.55 -5.27
C LYS A 186 15.67 -15.19 -5.54
N LYS A 187 15.42 -14.61 -6.72
CA LYS A 187 15.93 -13.27 -7.05
C LYS A 187 15.34 -12.17 -6.16
N LEU A 188 14.05 -12.24 -5.85
CA LEU A 188 13.41 -11.30 -4.95
C LEU A 188 14.04 -11.35 -3.55
N LEU A 189 14.31 -12.57 -3.04
CA LEU A 189 14.91 -12.78 -1.72
C LEU A 189 16.45 -12.58 -1.71
N ASN A 190 17.07 -12.26 -2.84
CA ASN A 190 18.52 -12.19 -3.01
C ASN A 190 19.25 -13.51 -2.66
N GLU A 191 18.58 -14.64 -2.81
CA GLU A 191 19.20 -15.94 -2.62
C GLU A 191 20.12 -16.25 -3.80
N ALA A 192 21.29 -16.83 -3.53
CA ALA A 192 22.21 -17.27 -4.58
C ALA A 192 21.51 -18.34 -5.44
N LEU A 193 21.39 -18.06 -6.71
CA LEU A 193 20.98 -19.10 -7.68
C LEU A 193 22.11 -20.16 -7.67
N LYS A 194 21.78 -21.42 -7.34
CA LYS A 194 22.72 -22.51 -7.55
C LYS A 194 23.07 -22.53 -9.03
N ALA A 195 24.35 -22.49 -9.33
CA ALA A 195 24.81 -22.73 -10.69
C ALA A 195 24.23 -24.09 -11.13
N VAL A 196 23.49 -24.07 -12.21
CA VAL A 196 23.12 -25.33 -12.88
C VAL A 196 24.41 -25.77 -13.55
N ASP A 197 25.08 -26.77 -12.95
CA ASP A 197 26.17 -27.47 -13.62
C ASP A 197 25.53 -28.12 -14.87
N GLU A 198 25.85 -27.55 -16.01
CA GLU A 198 25.58 -28.20 -17.32
C GLU A 198 26.44 -29.45 -17.37
N GLU A 199 25.83 -30.63 -17.23
CA GLU A 199 26.35 -31.90 -17.69
C GLU A 199 25.95 -32.15 -19.15
#